data_be3352c33eff03c7a4aacd4f8928d5ee
#
_entry.id   be3352c33eff03c7a4aacd4f8928d5ee
#
_cell.length_a   1.000
_cell.length_b   1.000
_cell.length_c   1.000
_cell.angle_alpha   90.00
_cell.angle_beta   90.00
_cell.angle_gamma   90.00
#
_symmetry.space_group_name_H-M   'P 1'
#
loop_
_entity.id
_entity.type
_entity.pdbx_description
1 polymer ?
#
loop_
_entity_poly.entity_id
_entity_poly.type
_entity_poly.pdbx_seq_one_letter_code
_entity_poly.pdbx_strand_id
1 'polypeptide(L)'
;MRAPATAPAAAPASAHSVEDPARYRFLYEHFERKGDRDASYRAALCLDALGEADINESLLVTTHRPEGLQPVRGTLTYADWNERLNAGCRVPEATALLRAIGGSALGRVGFQHARRKRRELELPDEARQEPEKSTTTLAKTLHWSSRLLCVPAAELYVLADLPGSLGLQPGPEQPVVACSRALGSGFSLPELVFLWSRELAFARPEESALCYFPSPDELSLLLQAALAVGGAVSMRSIEPDAKRIASGLKREVRGASLGALEQAAQRFNGSDVLESATLFTRGAELVAGRAALAACGNLELALALEQRFPRGTATKPAERRADLLSFTVSPELGQIRATLGVAVG
;
A
#
# COMPACT_ATOMS: atom_id res chain seq x y z
N MET A 1 -10.62 9.09 48.05
CA MET A 1 -9.73 8.22 47.28
C MET A 1 -10.60 7.25 46.49
N ARG A 2 -10.72 7.45 45.16
CA ARG A 2 -11.38 6.51 44.25
C ARG A 2 -10.31 5.59 43.66
N ALA A 3 -10.52 4.29 43.75
CA ALA A 3 -9.65 3.28 43.15
C ALA A 3 -9.66 3.41 41.62
N PRO A 4 -8.52 3.16 40.94
CA PRO A 4 -8.48 3.20 39.47
C PRO A 4 -9.28 2.04 38.91
N ALA A 5 -10.09 2.33 37.88
CA ALA A 5 -10.81 1.34 37.11
C ALA A 5 -9.84 0.40 36.42
N THR A 6 -9.95 -0.89 36.75
CA THR A 6 -9.25 -1.97 36.06
C THR A 6 -9.61 -1.96 34.56
N ALA A 7 -8.60 -1.86 33.70
CA ALA A 7 -8.75 -2.05 32.26
C ALA A 7 -9.37 -3.43 31.98
N PRO A 8 -10.27 -3.55 31.00
CA PRO A 8 -10.84 -4.85 30.64
C PRO A 8 -9.74 -5.77 30.16
N ALA A 9 -9.72 -6.99 30.74
CA ALA A 9 -8.81 -8.05 30.33
C ALA A 9 -8.89 -8.28 28.82
N ALA A 10 -7.74 -8.30 28.16
CA ALA A 10 -7.62 -8.71 26.78
C ALA A 10 -8.30 -10.09 26.61
N ALA A 11 -9.18 -10.19 25.62
CA ALA A 11 -9.80 -11.47 25.27
C ALA A 11 -8.70 -12.52 25.05
N PRO A 12 -8.90 -13.77 25.46
CA PRO A 12 -7.91 -14.83 25.25
C PRO A 12 -7.66 -14.94 23.74
N ALA A 13 -6.40 -14.80 23.34
CA ALA A 13 -5.94 -15.13 22.01
C ALA A 13 -6.10 -16.64 21.82
N SER A 14 -7.33 -17.09 21.53
CA SER A 14 -7.60 -18.43 21.10
C SER A 14 -6.93 -18.64 19.74
N ALA A 15 -6.19 -19.73 19.62
CA ALA A 15 -5.38 -20.14 18.49
C ALA A 15 -6.23 -20.51 17.23
N HIS A 16 -7.23 -19.70 16.88
CA HIS A 16 -7.99 -19.88 15.65
C HIS A 16 -7.19 -19.30 14.49
N SER A 17 -7.05 -20.10 13.43
CA SER A 17 -6.51 -19.61 12.15
C SER A 17 -7.25 -18.35 11.71
N VAL A 18 -6.55 -17.45 11.00
CA VAL A 18 -7.19 -16.26 10.41
C VAL A 18 -8.31 -16.63 9.42
N GLU A 19 -8.27 -17.83 8.88
CA GLU A 19 -9.30 -18.37 7.98
C GLU A 19 -10.38 -19.22 8.71
N ASP A 20 -10.39 -19.21 10.05
CA ASP A 20 -11.42 -19.91 10.83
C ASP A 20 -12.71 -19.05 10.91
N PRO A 21 -13.83 -19.49 10.30
CA PRO A 21 -15.10 -18.77 10.35
C PRO A 21 -15.62 -18.53 11.78
N ALA A 22 -15.35 -19.44 12.72
CA ALA A 22 -15.79 -19.33 14.09
C ALA A 22 -15.29 -18.05 14.78
N ARG A 23 -14.07 -17.59 14.41
CA ARG A 23 -13.51 -16.32 14.87
C ARG A 23 -14.40 -15.13 14.48
N TYR A 24 -14.81 -15.07 13.22
CA TYR A 24 -15.59 -13.94 12.68
C TYR A 24 -17.04 -14.01 13.16
N ARG A 25 -17.61 -15.19 13.35
CA ARG A 25 -18.95 -15.36 13.93
C ARG A 25 -18.99 -14.90 15.38
N PHE A 26 -17.98 -15.25 16.16
CA PHE A 26 -17.84 -14.71 17.53
C PHE A 26 -17.75 -13.17 17.53
N LEU A 27 -16.97 -12.58 16.62
CA LEU A 27 -16.86 -11.12 16.51
C LEU A 27 -18.18 -10.48 16.09
N TYR A 28 -18.88 -11.05 15.11
CA TYR A 28 -20.19 -10.59 14.66
C TYR A 28 -21.19 -10.54 15.81
N GLU A 29 -21.38 -11.66 16.52
CA GLU A 29 -22.28 -11.72 17.67
C GLU A 29 -21.88 -10.78 18.81
N HIS A 30 -20.58 -10.59 19.02
CA HIS A 30 -20.08 -9.68 20.03
C HIS A 30 -20.42 -8.22 19.70
N PHE A 31 -20.23 -7.79 18.46
CA PHE A 31 -20.49 -6.43 18.02
C PHE A 31 -22.00 -6.17 17.90
N GLU A 32 -22.80 -7.13 17.45
CA GLU A 32 -24.26 -7.03 17.48
C GLU A 32 -24.79 -6.76 18.88
N ARG A 33 -24.31 -7.49 19.89
CA ARG A 33 -24.68 -7.27 21.29
C ARG A 33 -24.26 -5.89 21.82
N LYS A 34 -23.21 -5.29 21.25
CA LYS A 34 -22.75 -3.94 21.60
C LYS A 34 -23.44 -2.84 20.81
N GLY A 35 -24.20 -3.17 19.78
CA GLY A 35 -24.77 -2.20 18.84
C GLY A 35 -23.76 -1.51 17.95
N ASP A 36 -22.54 -2.08 17.79
CA ASP A 36 -21.52 -1.57 16.86
C ASP A 36 -21.76 -2.15 15.47
N ARG A 37 -22.61 -1.47 14.72
CA ARG A 37 -23.11 -1.95 13.44
C ARG A 37 -22.03 -2.01 12.36
N ASP A 38 -21.08 -1.06 12.34
CA ASP A 38 -19.96 -1.12 11.38
C ASP A 38 -19.01 -2.29 11.66
N ALA A 39 -18.74 -2.58 12.95
CA ALA A 39 -17.91 -3.71 13.30
C ALA A 39 -18.62 -5.05 13.02
N SER A 40 -19.95 -5.15 13.25
CA SER A 40 -20.76 -6.30 12.83
C SER A 40 -20.69 -6.50 11.32
N TYR A 41 -20.90 -5.44 10.53
CA TYR A 41 -20.78 -5.48 9.06
C TYR A 41 -19.41 -5.99 8.61
N ARG A 42 -18.33 -5.50 9.20
CA ARG A 42 -16.97 -5.92 8.85
C ARG A 42 -16.70 -7.40 9.20
N ALA A 43 -17.26 -7.90 10.29
CA ALA A 43 -17.19 -9.32 10.63
C ALA A 43 -18.01 -10.18 9.64
N ALA A 44 -19.20 -9.73 9.26
CA ALA A 44 -20.04 -10.36 8.24
C ALA A 44 -19.37 -10.41 6.86
N LEU A 45 -18.60 -9.35 6.47
CA LEU A 45 -17.79 -9.36 5.24
C LEU A 45 -16.78 -10.51 5.21
N CYS A 46 -16.16 -10.82 6.36
CA CYS A 46 -15.23 -11.95 6.43
C CYS A 46 -15.93 -13.30 6.29
N LEU A 47 -17.10 -13.47 6.94
CA LEU A 47 -17.91 -14.69 6.81
C LEU A 47 -18.41 -14.90 5.37
N ASP A 48 -18.89 -13.83 4.73
CA ASP A 48 -19.32 -13.85 3.33
C ASP A 48 -18.17 -14.23 2.39
N ALA A 49 -17.01 -13.62 2.56
CA ALA A 49 -15.81 -13.91 1.77
C ALA A 49 -15.22 -15.31 1.99
N LEU A 50 -15.55 -15.96 3.12
CA LEU A 50 -15.20 -17.35 3.40
C LEU A 50 -16.28 -18.34 2.94
N GLY A 51 -17.45 -17.86 2.49
CA GLY A 51 -18.59 -18.70 2.08
C GLY A 51 -19.38 -19.29 3.26
N GLU A 52 -19.25 -18.71 4.46
CA GLU A 52 -19.80 -19.22 5.72
C GLU A 52 -20.86 -18.29 6.35
N ALA A 53 -21.25 -17.22 5.64
CA ALA A 53 -22.26 -16.27 6.12
C ALA A 53 -23.65 -16.91 6.16
N ASP A 54 -24.39 -16.66 7.24
CA ASP A 54 -25.82 -17.00 7.32
C ASP A 54 -26.69 -15.97 6.58
N ILE A 55 -28.02 -16.16 6.64
CA ILE A 55 -28.96 -15.27 5.95
C ILE A 55 -28.90 -13.83 6.47
N ASN A 56 -28.72 -13.62 7.78
CA ASN A 56 -28.69 -12.29 8.38
C ASN A 56 -27.37 -11.58 8.06
N GLU A 57 -26.25 -12.30 8.15
CA GLU A 57 -24.91 -11.84 7.82
C GLU A 57 -24.84 -11.46 6.32
N SER A 58 -25.36 -12.33 5.43
CA SER A 58 -25.42 -12.07 3.99
C SER A 58 -26.33 -10.89 3.64
N LEU A 59 -27.47 -10.74 4.32
CA LEU A 59 -28.36 -9.60 4.13
C LEU A 59 -27.68 -8.28 4.55
N LEU A 60 -26.98 -8.27 5.69
CA LEU A 60 -26.21 -7.11 6.13
C LEU A 60 -25.14 -6.73 5.11
N VAL A 61 -24.40 -7.71 4.59
CA VAL A 61 -23.37 -7.49 3.56
C VAL A 61 -24.01 -6.94 2.28
N THR A 62 -25.05 -7.57 1.76
CA THR A 62 -25.69 -7.16 0.51
C THR A 62 -26.29 -5.75 0.60
N THR A 63 -26.85 -5.40 1.76
CA THR A 63 -27.45 -4.07 2.00
C THR A 63 -26.42 -2.93 1.96
N HIS A 64 -25.17 -3.19 2.41
CA HIS A 64 -24.17 -2.15 2.60
C HIS A 64 -22.95 -2.26 1.69
N ARG A 65 -22.86 -3.33 0.88
CA ARG A 65 -21.77 -3.52 -0.09
C ARG A 65 -21.87 -2.46 -1.19
N PRO A 66 -20.80 -1.73 -1.51
CA PRO A 66 -20.82 -0.77 -2.61
C PRO A 66 -20.97 -1.47 -3.96
N GLU A 67 -21.95 -1.04 -4.75
CA GLU A 67 -22.14 -1.49 -6.15
C GLU A 67 -21.30 -0.67 -7.15
N GLY A 68 -20.84 0.50 -6.73
CA GLY A 68 -20.04 1.44 -7.52
C GLY A 68 -18.94 2.11 -6.71
N LEU A 69 -18.65 3.37 -7.02
CA LEU A 69 -17.75 4.16 -6.18
C LEU A 69 -18.37 4.38 -4.81
N GLN A 70 -17.61 4.18 -3.74
CA GLN A 70 -18.08 4.47 -2.39
C GLN A 70 -18.49 5.95 -2.27
N PRO A 71 -19.59 6.28 -1.57
CA PRO A 71 -20.02 7.65 -1.37
C PRO A 71 -19.20 8.32 -0.27
N VAL A 72 -17.89 8.44 -0.48
CA VAL A 72 -16.95 8.98 0.50
C VAL A 72 -17.18 10.48 0.72
N ARG A 73 -17.04 10.91 1.99
CA ARG A 73 -17.15 12.32 2.42
C ARG A 73 -15.80 12.90 2.85
N GLY A 74 -14.78 12.07 2.99
CA GLY A 74 -13.43 12.42 3.40
C GLY A 74 -12.35 11.80 2.52
N THR A 75 -11.10 12.05 2.87
CA THR A 75 -9.91 11.48 2.25
C THR A 75 -9.02 10.89 3.34
N LEU A 76 -8.13 9.97 2.99
CA LEU A 76 -7.15 9.45 3.93
C LEU A 76 -6.22 10.56 4.43
N THR A 77 -6.04 10.59 5.74
CA THR A 77 -5.14 11.55 6.40
C THR A 77 -3.73 10.98 6.55
N TYR A 78 -2.80 11.82 6.95
CA TYR A 78 -1.44 11.39 7.34
C TYR A 78 -1.47 10.35 8.49
N ALA A 79 -2.37 10.51 9.46
CA ALA A 79 -2.56 9.56 10.55
C ALA A 79 -3.11 8.22 10.04
N ASP A 80 -4.09 8.23 9.11
CA ASP A 80 -4.60 7.00 8.50
C ASP A 80 -3.49 6.18 7.86
N TRP A 81 -2.59 6.84 7.12
CA TRP A 81 -1.47 6.17 6.49
C TRP A 81 -0.44 5.63 7.48
N ASN A 82 0.00 6.46 8.43
CA ASN A 82 1.16 6.14 9.25
C ASN A 82 0.83 5.33 10.51
N GLU A 83 -0.40 5.43 11.02
CA GLU A 83 -0.80 4.76 12.26
C GLU A 83 -1.75 3.59 12.00
N ARG A 84 -2.66 3.70 11.00
CA ARG A 84 -3.71 2.71 10.77
C ARG A 84 -3.36 1.74 9.66
N LEU A 85 -3.10 2.22 8.43
CA LEU A 85 -2.71 1.34 7.32
C LEU A 85 -1.37 0.66 7.58
N ASN A 86 -0.40 1.38 8.15
CA ASN A 86 0.93 0.88 8.50
C ASN A 86 0.98 0.11 9.84
N ALA A 87 -0.15 -0.13 10.51
CA ALA A 87 -0.16 -0.87 11.77
C ALA A 87 0.52 -2.25 11.61
N GLY A 88 1.62 -2.47 12.37
CA GLY A 88 2.40 -3.70 12.32
C GLY A 88 3.26 -3.91 11.05
N CYS A 89 3.30 -2.94 10.13
CA CYS A 89 4.05 -3.07 8.86
C CYS A 89 5.27 -2.13 8.76
N ARG A 90 5.44 -1.23 9.71
CA ARG A 90 6.43 -0.17 9.62
C ARG A 90 7.85 -0.65 9.95
N VAL A 91 8.83 -0.22 9.14
CA VAL A 91 10.26 -0.36 9.39
C VAL A 91 10.85 1.05 9.53
N PRO A 92 10.93 1.59 10.77
CA PRO A 92 11.24 3.00 11.00
C PRO A 92 12.58 3.44 10.42
N GLU A 93 13.61 2.60 10.51
CA GLU A 93 14.97 2.90 10.08
C GLU A 93 15.05 3.03 8.55
N ALA A 94 14.51 2.05 7.82
CA ALA A 94 14.46 2.09 6.35
C ALA A 94 13.61 3.28 5.87
N THR A 95 12.43 3.50 6.49
CA THR A 95 11.55 4.63 6.19
C THR A 95 12.27 5.97 6.38
N ALA A 96 13.05 6.11 7.47
CA ALA A 96 13.78 7.35 7.74
C ALA A 96 14.86 7.61 6.68
N LEU A 97 15.59 6.59 6.23
CA LEU A 97 16.59 6.71 5.16
C LEU A 97 15.93 7.14 3.85
N LEU A 98 14.85 6.46 3.43
CA LEU A 98 14.15 6.77 2.19
C LEU A 98 13.55 8.18 2.20
N ARG A 99 12.96 8.58 3.32
CA ARG A 99 12.45 9.95 3.53
C ARG A 99 13.54 11.01 3.43
N ALA A 100 14.72 10.75 3.99
CA ALA A 100 15.85 11.66 3.95
C ALA A 100 16.44 11.84 2.54
N ILE A 101 16.40 10.80 1.69
CA ILE A 101 16.77 10.91 0.27
C ILE A 101 15.85 11.91 -0.43
N GLY A 102 14.53 11.85 -0.15
CA GLY A 102 13.50 12.68 -0.77
C GLY A 102 13.08 12.20 -2.17
N GLY A 103 11.81 12.41 -2.48
CA GLY A 103 11.20 11.85 -3.70
C GLY A 103 11.89 12.25 -5.00
N SER A 104 12.29 13.51 -5.15
CA SER A 104 12.94 14.02 -6.37
C SER A 104 14.34 13.41 -6.61
N ALA A 105 15.16 13.29 -5.56
CA ALA A 105 16.47 12.63 -5.67
C ALA A 105 16.33 11.13 -5.92
N LEU A 106 15.37 10.51 -5.22
CA LEU A 106 15.02 9.11 -5.41
C LEU A 106 14.56 8.84 -6.85
N GLY A 107 13.67 9.69 -7.40
CA GLY A 107 13.19 9.58 -8.78
C GLY A 107 14.34 9.60 -9.78
N ARG A 108 15.19 10.62 -9.75
CA ARG A 108 16.31 10.74 -10.69
C ARG A 108 17.32 9.60 -10.60
N VAL A 109 17.72 9.23 -9.39
CA VAL A 109 18.70 8.14 -9.17
C VAL A 109 18.09 6.79 -9.49
N GLY A 110 16.86 6.55 -9.05
CA GLY A 110 16.12 5.33 -9.28
C GLY A 110 15.81 5.11 -10.75
N PHE A 111 15.42 6.14 -11.49
CA PHE A 111 15.18 6.05 -12.93
C PHE A 111 16.43 5.64 -13.70
N GLN A 112 17.59 6.25 -13.37
CA GLN A 112 18.86 5.85 -13.97
C GLN A 112 19.23 4.39 -13.65
N HIS A 113 18.91 3.91 -12.44
CA HIS A 113 19.11 2.51 -12.06
C HIS A 113 18.19 1.58 -12.86
N ALA A 114 16.89 1.89 -12.90
CA ALA A 114 15.90 1.08 -13.61
C ALA A 114 16.21 0.96 -15.10
N ARG A 115 16.62 2.05 -15.76
CA ARG A 115 17.04 2.04 -17.19
C ARG A 115 18.19 1.08 -17.47
N ARG A 116 19.09 0.90 -16.53
CA ARG A 116 20.24 -0.03 -16.72
C ARG A 116 19.86 -1.48 -16.53
N LYS A 117 18.88 -1.76 -15.67
CA LYS A 117 18.53 -3.13 -15.26
C LYS A 117 17.41 -3.73 -16.10
N ARG A 118 16.57 -2.90 -16.71
CA ARG A 118 15.38 -3.34 -17.42
C ARG A 118 15.39 -2.76 -18.84
N ARG A 119 14.77 -3.53 -19.78
CA ARG A 119 14.31 -2.92 -21.01
C ARG A 119 13.27 -1.87 -20.64
N GLU A 120 13.47 -0.65 -21.08
CA GLU A 120 12.49 0.42 -20.88
C GLU A 120 11.17 0.02 -21.49
N LEU A 121 10.10 0.22 -20.72
CA LEU A 121 8.77 0.26 -21.28
C LEU A 121 8.69 1.55 -22.10
N GLU A 122 8.45 1.44 -23.39
CA GLU A 122 8.18 2.60 -24.21
C GLU A 122 6.83 3.19 -23.79
N LEU A 123 6.86 4.41 -23.34
CA LEU A 123 5.68 5.20 -22.94
C LEU A 123 5.51 6.33 -23.96
N PRO A 124 4.82 6.06 -25.08
CA PRO A 124 4.65 7.04 -26.13
C PRO A 124 3.72 8.18 -25.66
N ASP A 125 4.04 9.42 -26.05
CA ASP A 125 3.30 10.60 -25.63
C ASP A 125 1.80 10.53 -26.00
N GLU A 126 1.48 9.89 -27.13
CA GLU A 126 0.09 9.68 -27.59
C GLU A 126 -0.72 8.74 -26.67
N ALA A 127 -0.07 7.88 -25.89
CA ALA A 127 -0.73 7.02 -24.92
C ALA A 127 -1.00 7.73 -23.59
N ARG A 128 -0.40 8.92 -23.40
CA ARG A 128 -0.55 9.71 -22.18
C ARG A 128 -1.96 10.29 -22.08
N GLN A 129 -2.54 10.16 -20.90
CA GLN A 129 -3.80 10.78 -20.53
C GLN A 129 -3.61 11.65 -19.30
N GLU A 130 -4.25 12.82 -19.30
CA GLU A 130 -4.35 13.65 -18.10
C GLU A 130 -5.57 13.21 -17.30
N PRO A 131 -5.40 12.56 -16.12
CA PRO A 131 -6.53 12.00 -15.38
C PRO A 131 -7.60 13.04 -15.00
N GLU A 132 -7.20 14.28 -14.79
CA GLU A 132 -8.10 15.37 -14.42
C GLU A 132 -9.00 15.85 -15.59
N LYS A 133 -8.50 15.76 -16.81
CA LYS A 133 -9.19 16.25 -18.01
C LYS A 133 -9.86 15.15 -18.82
N SER A 134 -9.40 13.92 -18.66
CA SER A 134 -9.90 12.78 -19.42
C SER A 134 -11.32 12.39 -18.98
N THR A 135 -12.14 11.99 -19.95
CA THR A 135 -13.50 11.49 -19.72
C THR A 135 -13.59 9.97 -19.62
N THR A 136 -12.46 9.26 -19.84
CA THR A 136 -12.42 7.79 -19.78
C THR A 136 -12.65 7.27 -18.36
N THR A 137 -13.26 6.11 -18.23
CA THR A 137 -13.47 5.45 -16.93
C THR A 137 -12.16 5.19 -16.21
N LEU A 138 -11.12 4.77 -16.94
CA LEU A 138 -9.77 4.54 -16.39
C LEU A 138 -9.21 5.80 -15.72
N ALA A 139 -9.23 6.92 -16.44
CA ALA A 139 -8.70 8.17 -15.91
C ALA A 139 -9.52 8.73 -14.74
N LYS A 140 -10.87 8.69 -14.85
CA LYS A 140 -11.76 9.16 -13.78
C LYS A 140 -11.61 8.36 -12.49
N THR A 141 -11.52 7.03 -12.59
CA THR A 141 -11.34 6.17 -11.40
C THR A 141 -9.94 6.32 -10.81
N LEU A 142 -8.89 6.49 -11.63
CA LEU A 142 -7.54 6.80 -11.14
C LEU A 142 -7.52 8.14 -10.38
N HIS A 143 -8.11 9.18 -10.97
CA HIS A 143 -8.19 10.50 -10.33
C HIS A 143 -8.97 10.45 -9.02
N TRP A 144 -10.11 9.76 -9.01
CA TRP A 144 -10.90 9.55 -7.80
C TRP A 144 -10.09 8.84 -6.71
N SER A 145 -9.39 7.74 -7.07
CA SER A 145 -8.55 6.98 -6.13
C SER A 145 -7.39 7.83 -5.59
N SER A 146 -6.72 8.64 -6.44
CA SER A 146 -5.62 9.50 -5.97
C SER A 146 -6.09 10.56 -4.97
N ARG A 147 -7.27 11.13 -5.20
CA ARG A 147 -7.88 12.08 -4.27
C ARG A 147 -8.27 11.43 -2.95
N LEU A 148 -8.92 10.25 -3.01
CA LEU A 148 -9.30 9.49 -1.81
C LEU A 148 -8.09 9.17 -0.94
N LEU A 149 -7.03 8.69 -1.57
CA LEU A 149 -5.79 8.28 -0.90
C LEU A 149 -4.92 9.48 -0.48
N CYS A 150 -5.25 10.68 -0.93
CA CYS A 150 -4.44 11.89 -0.73
C CYS A 150 -2.98 11.70 -1.20
N VAL A 151 -2.82 11.06 -2.38
CA VAL A 151 -1.52 10.88 -3.03
C VAL A 151 -1.44 11.74 -4.29
N PRO A 152 -0.23 12.15 -4.74
CA PRO A 152 -0.09 12.90 -5.98
C PRO A 152 -0.74 12.18 -7.16
N ALA A 153 -1.40 12.93 -8.04
CA ALA A 153 -1.95 12.39 -9.28
C ALA A 153 -0.78 11.90 -10.15
N ALA A 154 -0.72 10.60 -10.40
CA ALA A 154 0.26 10.03 -11.30
C ALA A 154 -0.17 10.24 -12.76
N GLU A 155 0.80 10.47 -13.66
CA GLU A 155 0.52 10.46 -15.10
C GLU A 155 0.02 9.08 -15.52
N LEU A 156 -0.98 9.02 -16.41
CA LEU A 156 -1.57 7.79 -16.90
C LEU A 156 -1.18 7.55 -18.35
N TYR A 157 -0.63 6.37 -18.62
CA TYR A 157 -0.38 5.87 -19.98
C TYR A 157 -1.27 4.67 -20.26
N VAL A 158 -2.08 4.75 -21.31
CA VAL A 158 -2.99 3.67 -21.73
C VAL A 158 -2.45 3.03 -23.00
N LEU A 159 -1.85 1.86 -22.84
CA LEU A 159 -1.18 1.11 -23.90
C LEU A 159 -2.11 0.07 -24.53
N ALA A 160 -1.88 -0.30 -25.79
CA ALA A 160 -2.62 -1.38 -26.44
C ALA A 160 -2.37 -2.70 -25.71
N ASP A 161 -1.09 -3.00 -25.50
CA ASP A 161 -0.61 -4.18 -24.80
C ASP A 161 0.36 -3.79 -23.70
N LEU A 162 0.13 -4.28 -22.49
CA LEU A 162 1.02 -4.13 -21.36
C LEU A 162 1.14 -5.48 -20.63
N PRO A 163 2.33 -6.06 -20.52
CA PRO A 163 2.55 -7.23 -19.68
C PRO A 163 2.11 -6.95 -18.24
N GLY A 164 1.28 -7.83 -17.68
CA GLY A 164 0.71 -7.64 -16.34
C GLY A 164 -0.47 -6.68 -16.26
N SER A 165 -0.90 -6.10 -17.37
CA SER A 165 -2.11 -5.26 -17.52
C SER A 165 -2.11 -3.93 -16.78
N LEU A 166 -1.37 -3.75 -15.71
CA LEU A 166 -1.34 -2.55 -14.86
C LEU A 166 -0.05 -2.50 -14.03
N GLY A 167 0.51 -1.33 -13.81
CA GLY A 167 1.55 -1.12 -12.83
C GLY A 167 2.13 0.29 -12.82
N LEU A 168 2.74 0.65 -11.70
CA LEU A 168 3.63 1.79 -11.63
C LEU A 168 4.91 1.49 -12.41
N GLN A 169 5.30 2.45 -13.24
CA GLN A 169 6.52 2.42 -14.02
C GLN A 169 7.48 3.51 -13.55
N PRO A 170 8.80 3.25 -13.60
CA PRO A 170 9.79 4.27 -13.32
C PRO A 170 9.66 5.46 -14.28
N GLY A 171 9.37 6.63 -13.75
CA GLY A 171 9.46 7.89 -14.48
C GLY A 171 10.71 8.69 -14.08
N PRO A 172 11.10 9.72 -14.84
CA PRO A 172 12.36 10.46 -14.62
C PRO A 172 12.36 11.29 -13.32
N GLU A 173 11.22 11.74 -12.87
CA GLU A 173 11.08 12.53 -11.63
C GLU A 173 10.20 11.85 -10.60
N GLN A 174 9.15 11.19 -11.06
CA GLN A 174 8.19 10.45 -10.23
C GLN A 174 7.68 9.22 -10.99
N PRO A 175 7.17 8.20 -10.27
CA PRO A 175 6.51 7.07 -10.91
C PRO A 175 5.31 7.51 -11.74
N VAL A 176 5.08 6.82 -12.85
CA VAL A 176 3.90 6.98 -13.70
C VAL A 176 3.09 5.71 -13.69
N VAL A 177 1.80 5.80 -13.98
CA VAL A 177 0.92 4.63 -14.09
C VAL A 177 0.79 4.24 -15.56
N ALA A 178 1.09 2.97 -15.86
CA ALA A 178 0.79 2.40 -17.16
C ALA A 178 -0.25 1.29 -17.03
N CYS A 179 -1.20 1.24 -17.96
CA CYS A 179 -2.20 0.18 -18.00
C CYS A 179 -2.53 -0.25 -19.42
N SER A 180 -3.03 -1.49 -19.55
CA SER A 180 -3.61 -1.97 -20.79
C SER A 180 -4.97 -1.31 -21.04
N ARG A 181 -5.26 -0.96 -22.29
CA ARG A 181 -6.57 -0.47 -22.74
C ARG A 181 -7.70 -1.44 -22.40
N ALA A 182 -7.42 -2.74 -22.38
CA ALA A 182 -8.40 -3.79 -22.06
C ALA A 182 -8.99 -3.64 -20.64
N LEU A 183 -8.29 -2.99 -19.68
CA LEU A 183 -8.84 -2.72 -18.36
C LEU A 183 -10.09 -1.82 -18.40
N GLY A 184 -10.20 -0.94 -19.40
CA GLY A 184 -11.34 -0.02 -19.51
C GLY A 184 -12.67 -0.67 -19.88
N SER A 185 -12.67 -1.88 -20.41
CA SER A 185 -13.88 -2.60 -20.88
C SER A 185 -14.19 -3.89 -20.12
N GLY A 186 -13.27 -4.36 -19.29
CA GLY A 186 -13.37 -5.66 -18.62
C GLY A 186 -13.54 -5.62 -17.09
N PHE A 187 -13.60 -4.43 -16.49
CA PHE A 187 -13.62 -4.25 -15.05
C PHE A 187 -14.73 -3.29 -14.60
N SER A 188 -15.38 -3.62 -13.50
CA SER A 188 -16.31 -2.75 -12.78
C SER A 188 -15.59 -1.58 -12.10
N LEU A 189 -16.34 -0.55 -11.70
CA LEU A 189 -15.76 0.59 -10.97
C LEU A 189 -15.07 0.18 -9.67
N PRO A 190 -15.63 -0.67 -8.79
CA PRO A 190 -14.93 -1.11 -7.58
C PRO A 190 -13.65 -1.89 -7.86
N GLU A 191 -13.61 -2.70 -8.94
CA GLU A 191 -12.39 -3.42 -9.35
C GLU A 191 -11.29 -2.45 -9.78
N LEU A 192 -11.63 -1.46 -10.61
CA LEU A 192 -10.68 -0.42 -11.01
C LEU A 192 -10.19 0.38 -9.80
N VAL A 193 -11.07 0.74 -8.87
CA VAL A 193 -10.70 1.43 -7.62
C VAL A 193 -9.71 0.61 -6.80
N PHE A 194 -9.96 -0.69 -6.64
CA PHE A 194 -9.02 -1.56 -5.94
C PHE A 194 -7.65 -1.55 -6.61
N LEU A 195 -7.61 -1.82 -7.91
CA LEU A 195 -6.37 -1.89 -8.68
C LEU A 195 -5.59 -0.57 -8.64
N TRP A 196 -6.28 0.57 -8.88
CA TRP A 196 -5.65 1.89 -8.81
C TRP A 196 -5.14 2.22 -7.42
N SER A 197 -5.93 1.99 -6.40
CA SER A 197 -5.56 2.32 -5.01
C SER A 197 -4.36 1.50 -4.54
N ARG A 198 -4.27 0.23 -4.94
CA ARG A 198 -3.13 -0.62 -4.65
C ARG A 198 -1.85 -0.10 -5.32
N GLU A 199 -1.93 0.29 -6.60
CA GLU A 199 -0.77 0.85 -7.29
C GLU A 199 -0.36 2.22 -6.73
N LEU A 200 -1.33 3.11 -6.51
CA LEU A 200 -1.09 4.45 -5.99
C LEU A 200 -0.51 4.45 -4.57
N ALA A 201 -0.73 3.41 -3.77
CA ALA A 201 -0.08 3.29 -2.47
C ALA A 201 1.45 3.32 -2.57
N PHE A 202 2.01 2.79 -3.66
CA PHE A 202 3.45 2.85 -3.95
C PHE A 202 3.90 4.20 -4.56
N ALA A 203 2.99 5.12 -4.88
CA ALA A 203 3.36 6.47 -5.32
C ALA A 203 3.69 7.42 -4.16
N ARG A 204 3.50 6.98 -2.91
CA ARG A 204 3.92 7.75 -1.73
C ARG A 204 5.45 7.92 -1.70
N PRO A 205 5.95 9.02 -1.12
CA PRO A 205 7.38 9.36 -1.20
C PRO A 205 8.33 8.23 -0.80
N GLU A 206 8.05 7.53 0.32
CA GLU A 206 8.92 6.47 0.82
C GLU A 206 8.75 5.17 0.04
N GLU A 207 7.51 4.78 -0.22
CA GLU A 207 7.15 3.56 -0.93
C GLU A 207 7.49 3.64 -2.43
N SER A 208 7.63 4.86 -2.99
CA SER A 208 8.02 5.06 -4.40
C SER A 208 9.38 4.47 -4.74
N ALA A 209 10.24 4.25 -3.73
CA ALA A 209 11.47 3.49 -3.88
C ALA A 209 11.24 2.13 -4.55
N LEU A 210 10.13 1.45 -4.24
CA LEU A 210 9.79 0.12 -4.77
C LEU A 210 9.37 0.16 -6.25
N CYS A 211 9.06 1.31 -6.81
CA CYS A 211 8.89 1.46 -8.25
C CYS A 211 10.22 1.31 -9.00
N TYR A 212 11.30 1.83 -8.42
CA TYR A 212 12.63 1.84 -9.01
C TYR A 212 13.48 0.63 -8.59
N PHE A 213 13.24 0.11 -7.39
CA PHE A 213 13.94 -0.99 -6.73
C PHE A 213 12.91 -2.02 -6.22
N PRO A 214 12.27 -2.80 -7.12
CA PRO A 214 11.05 -3.55 -6.80
C PRO A 214 11.26 -4.84 -6.00
N SER A 215 12.47 -5.27 -5.78
CA SER A 215 12.77 -6.44 -4.94
C SER A 215 13.54 -6.05 -3.69
N PRO A 216 13.49 -6.88 -2.63
CA PRO A 216 14.34 -6.68 -1.44
C PRO A 216 15.82 -6.55 -1.77
N ASP A 217 16.33 -7.36 -2.70
CA ASP A 217 17.74 -7.30 -3.13
C ASP A 217 18.06 -5.95 -3.77
N GLU A 218 17.23 -5.46 -4.69
CA GLU A 218 17.44 -4.15 -5.33
C GLU A 218 17.28 -3.00 -4.32
N LEU A 219 16.28 -3.07 -3.42
CA LEU A 219 16.10 -2.07 -2.38
C LEU A 219 17.28 -2.06 -1.40
N SER A 220 17.87 -3.22 -1.09
CA SER A 220 19.06 -3.30 -0.24
C SER A 220 20.24 -2.52 -0.82
N LEU A 221 20.41 -2.51 -2.15
CA LEU A 221 21.44 -1.71 -2.82
C LEU A 221 21.23 -0.20 -2.60
N LEU A 222 19.98 0.27 -2.64
CA LEU A 222 19.65 1.66 -2.35
C LEU A 222 19.94 2.00 -0.88
N LEU A 223 19.57 1.13 0.07
CA LEU A 223 19.83 1.33 1.49
C LEU A 223 21.36 1.32 1.79
N GLN A 224 22.12 0.39 1.21
CA GLN A 224 23.60 0.39 1.30
C GLN A 224 24.18 1.70 0.78
N ALA A 225 23.69 2.19 -0.36
CA ALA A 225 24.13 3.44 -0.95
C ALA A 225 23.80 4.64 -0.04
N ALA A 226 22.62 4.67 0.55
CA ALA A 226 22.18 5.70 1.47
C ALA A 226 23.03 5.72 2.75
N LEU A 227 23.32 4.56 3.34
CA LEU A 227 24.20 4.41 4.50
C LEU A 227 25.63 4.88 4.21
N ALA A 228 26.14 4.58 3.02
CA ALA A 228 27.48 5.01 2.63
C ALA A 228 27.55 6.54 2.36
N VAL A 229 26.50 7.13 1.81
CA VAL A 229 26.41 8.61 1.63
C VAL A 229 26.23 9.31 2.97
N GLY A 230 25.44 8.73 3.89
CA GLY A 230 25.26 9.22 5.25
C GLY A 230 26.43 8.92 6.21
N GLY A 231 27.50 8.26 5.71
CA GLY A 231 28.73 8.05 6.48
C GLY A 231 28.68 6.93 7.51
N ALA A 232 27.62 6.14 7.59
CA ALA A 232 27.50 5.02 8.52
C ALA A 232 28.32 3.80 8.09
N VAL A 233 28.53 3.61 6.77
CA VAL A 233 29.35 2.53 6.22
C VAL A 233 30.38 3.07 5.23
N SER A 234 31.49 2.33 5.06
CA SER A 234 32.53 2.74 4.10
C SER A 234 32.04 2.52 2.66
N MET A 235 32.34 3.47 1.75
CA MET A 235 32.13 3.30 0.31
C MET A 235 32.88 2.09 -0.26
N ARG A 236 33.93 1.62 0.40
CA ARG A 236 34.70 0.45 -0.07
C ARG A 236 33.99 -0.86 0.24
N SER A 237 33.20 -0.91 1.32
CA SER A 237 32.54 -2.14 1.82
C SER A 237 31.20 -2.46 1.15
N ILE A 238 30.59 -1.53 0.39
CA ILE A 238 29.31 -1.75 -0.29
C ILE A 238 29.50 -2.36 -1.69
N GLU A 239 28.43 -2.97 -2.20
CA GLU A 239 28.40 -3.62 -3.51
C GLU A 239 28.68 -2.65 -4.68
N PRO A 240 29.20 -3.14 -5.82
CA PRO A 240 29.49 -2.30 -6.98
C PRO A 240 28.26 -1.52 -7.51
N ASP A 241 27.08 -2.14 -7.52
CA ASP A 241 25.85 -1.48 -7.94
C ASP A 241 25.42 -0.41 -6.91
N ALA A 242 25.56 -0.69 -5.62
CA ALA A 242 25.31 0.29 -4.55
C ALA A 242 26.29 1.49 -4.65
N LYS A 243 27.56 1.28 -5.04
CA LYS A 243 28.51 2.39 -5.28
C LYS A 243 28.05 3.33 -6.40
N ARG A 244 27.46 2.79 -7.45
CA ARG A 244 26.90 3.61 -8.56
C ARG A 244 25.73 4.44 -8.08
N ILE A 245 24.80 3.82 -7.33
CA ILE A 245 23.65 4.51 -6.71
C ILE A 245 24.14 5.59 -5.77
N ALA A 246 25.10 5.30 -4.89
CA ALA A 246 25.69 6.26 -3.95
C ALA A 246 26.32 7.46 -4.66
N SER A 247 26.99 7.23 -5.81
CA SER A 247 27.54 8.31 -6.62
C SER A 247 26.45 9.21 -7.21
N GLY A 248 25.30 8.65 -7.55
CA GLY A 248 24.09 9.39 -7.93
C GLY A 248 23.53 10.20 -6.76
N LEU A 249 23.31 9.55 -5.61
CA LEU A 249 22.79 10.21 -4.40
C LEU A 249 23.65 11.37 -3.93
N LYS A 250 24.97 11.26 -3.96
CA LYS A 250 25.90 12.36 -3.61
C LYS A 250 25.73 13.63 -4.47
N ARG A 251 25.24 13.48 -5.70
CA ARG A 251 24.99 14.64 -6.58
C ARG A 251 23.65 15.28 -6.30
N GLU A 252 22.65 14.47 -5.90
CA GLU A 252 21.27 14.92 -5.73
C GLU A 252 20.93 15.32 -4.29
N VAL A 253 21.45 14.61 -3.29
CA VAL A 253 21.17 14.86 -1.88
C VAL A 253 22.18 15.85 -1.33
N ARG A 254 21.72 17.05 -0.97
CA ARG A 254 22.56 18.17 -0.51
C ARG A 254 21.91 18.93 0.64
N GLY A 255 22.70 19.73 1.34
CA GLY A 255 22.22 20.65 2.38
C GLY A 255 21.43 19.93 3.49
N ALA A 256 20.24 20.41 3.79
CA ALA A 256 19.40 19.85 4.86
C ALA A 256 19.05 18.37 4.66
N SER A 257 18.82 17.95 3.41
CA SER A 257 18.55 16.53 3.11
C SER A 257 19.77 15.65 3.38
N LEU A 258 20.98 16.13 3.14
CA LEU A 258 22.19 15.37 3.48
C LEU A 258 22.34 15.21 5.01
N GLY A 259 22.13 16.28 5.78
CA GLY A 259 22.16 16.20 7.24
C GLY A 259 21.09 15.27 7.81
N ALA A 260 19.88 15.26 7.22
CA ALA A 260 18.84 14.32 7.59
C ALA A 260 19.23 12.87 7.24
N LEU A 261 19.88 12.65 6.10
CA LEU A 261 20.38 11.33 5.70
C LEU A 261 21.50 10.83 6.63
N GLU A 262 22.42 11.70 7.01
CA GLU A 262 23.47 11.38 7.98
C GLU A 262 22.87 10.94 9.33
N GLN A 263 21.90 11.68 9.83
CA GLN A 263 21.20 11.31 11.08
C GLN A 263 20.44 10.00 10.96
N ALA A 264 19.74 9.77 9.85
CA ALA A 264 19.03 8.52 9.61
C ALA A 264 19.99 7.33 9.49
N ALA A 265 21.11 7.52 8.80
CA ALA A 265 22.14 6.50 8.64
C ALA A 265 22.79 6.09 9.97
N GLN A 266 23.04 7.06 10.86
CA GLN A 266 23.57 6.76 12.21
C GLN A 266 22.58 5.97 13.08
N ARG A 267 21.26 6.16 12.88
CA ARG A 267 20.21 5.42 13.61
C ARG A 267 20.02 4.00 13.10
N PHE A 268 20.44 3.70 11.88
CA PHE A 268 20.36 2.37 11.26
C PHE A 268 21.36 1.36 11.87
N ASN A 269 21.89 1.64 13.03
CA ASN A 269 23.02 0.97 13.68
C ASN A 269 22.74 -0.54 13.93
N GLY A 270 23.51 -1.40 13.28
CA GLY A 270 23.54 -2.85 13.52
C GLY A 270 22.41 -3.67 12.87
N SER A 271 21.45 -3.05 12.18
CA SER A 271 20.40 -3.76 11.46
C SER A 271 20.95 -4.39 10.18
N ASP A 272 20.51 -5.61 9.86
CA ASP A 272 20.77 -6.23 8.56
C ASP A 272 20.03 -5.46 7.47
N VAL A 273 20.79 -5.03 6.45
CA VAL A 273 20.25 -4.19 5.37
C VAL A 273 19.26 -4.96 4.49
N LEU A 274 19.55 -6.23 4.19
CA LEU A 274 18.67 -7.07 3.36
C LEU A 274 17.41 -7.45 4.13
N GLU A 275 17.53 -7.75 5.42
CA GLU A 275 16.37 -8.00 6.28
C GLU A 275 15.48 -6.75 6.36
N SER A 276 16.06 -5.57 6.57
CA SER A 276 15.31 -4.30 6.60
C SER A 276 14.63 -4.00 5.27
N ALA A 277 15.30 -4.25 4.14
CA ALA A 277 14.72 -4.12 2.81
C ALA A 277 13.56 -5.11 2.60
N THR A 278 13.72 -6.35 3.06
CA THR A 278 12.68 -7.39 2.97
C THR A 278 11.45 -7.02 3.78
N LEU A 279 11.64 -6.62 5.03
CA LEU A 279 10.55 -6.20 5.91
C LEU A 279 9.84 -4.94 5.39
N PHE A 280 10.60 -3.97 4.86
CA PHE A 280 10.02 -2.76 4.26
C PHE A 280 9.17 -3.10 3.03
N THR A 281 9.69 -3.91 2.10
CA THR A 281 8.98 -4.33 0.89
C THR A 281 7.71 -5.09 1.26
N ARG A 282 7.83 -6.06 2.18
CA ARG A 282 6.68 -6.81 2.70
C ARG A 282 5.62 -5.88 3.32
N GLY A 283 6.04 -4.96 4.18
CA GLY A 283 5.14 -3.99 4.80
C GLY A 283 4.41 -3.12 3.79
N ALA A 284 5.10 -2.60 2.79
CA ALA A 284 4.52 -1.78 1.73
C ALA A 284 3.51 -2.56 0.87
N GLU A 285 3.77 -3.84 0.56
CA GLU A 285 2.84 -4.72 -0.16
C GLU A 285 1.54 -4.94 0.62
N LEU A 286 1.62 -5.20 1.93
CA LEU A 286 0.44 -5.35 2.79
C LEU A 286 -0.34 -4.04 2.91
N VAL A 287 0.34 -2.93 3.13
CA VAL A 287 -0.28 -1.59 3.21
C VAL A 287 -1.00 -1.23 1.91
N ALA A 288 -0.43 -1.58 0.77
CA ALA A 288 -1.08 -1.34 -0.53
C ALA A 288 -2.41 -2.10 -0.66
N GLY A 289 -2.45 -3.37 -0.25
CA GLY A 289 -3.69 -4.16 -0.19
C GLY A 289 -4.73 -3.56 0.76
N ARG A 290 -4.31 -3.13 1.96
CA ARG A 290 -5.18 -2.48 2.97
C ARG A 290 -5.77 -1.16 2.46
N ALA A 291 -4.95 -0.32 1.80
CA ALA A 291 -5.41 0.93 1.20
C ALA A 291 -6.42 0.69 0.08
N ALA A 292 -6.18 -0.33 -0.75
CA ALA A 292 -7.08 -0.73 -1.82
C ALA A 292 -8.42 -1.27 -1.28
N LEU A 293 -8.40 -2.09 -0.22
CA LEU A 293 -9.60 -2.56 0.46
C LEU A 293 -10.39 -1.39 1.07
N ALA A 294 -9.73 -0.47 1.76
CA ALA A 294 -10.37 0.71 2.32
C ALA A 294 -11.04 1.58 1.24
N ALA A 295 -10.43 1.68 0.06
CA ALA A 295 -10.95 2.45 -1.07
C ALA A 295 -12.12 1.75 -1.77
N CYS A 296 -12.06 0.44 -2.04
CA CYS A 296 -13.13 -0.26 -2.75
C CYS A 296 -14.28 -0.72 -1.84
N GLY A 297 -14.02 -0.95 -0.55
CA GLY A 297 -15.02 -1.35 0.45
C GLY A 297 -15.62 -2.75 0.26
N ASN A 298 -15.02 -3.59 -0.57
CA ASN A 298 -15.51 -4.93 -0.91
C ASN A 298 -14.39 -5.96 -0.73
N LEU A 299 -14.49 -6.76 0.35
CA LEU A 299 -13.47 -7.75 0.73
C LEU A 299 -13.41 -8.92 -0.26
N GLU A 300 -14.55 -9.47 -0.67
CA GLU A 300 -14.61 -10.59 -1.62
C GLU A 300 -13.89 -10.23 -2.93
N LEU A 301 -14.21 -9.06 -3.47
CA LEU A 301 -13.56 -8.51 -4.67
C LEU A 301 -12.07 -8.29 -4.45
N ALA A 302 -11.67 -7.73 -3.30
CA ALA A 302 -10.27 -7.50 -2.97
C ALA A 302 -9.46 -8.80 -2.96
N LEU A 303 -10.00 -9.86 -2.34
CA LEU A 303 -9.38 -11.18 -2.29
C LEU A 303 -9.28 -11.82 -3.69
N ALA A 304 -10.32 -11.70 -4.52
CA ALA A 304 -10.32 -12.21 -5.89
C ALA A 304 -9.29 -11.49 -6.77
N LEU A 305 -9.16 -10.17 -6.63
CA LEU A 305 -8.19 -9.37 -7.39
C LEU A 305 -6.75 -9.60 -6.94
N GLU A 306 -6.51 -9.81 -5.64
CA GLU A 306 -5.18 -10.20 -5.14
C GLU A 306 -4.74 -11.56 -5.68
N GLN A 307 -5.67 -12.48 -5.87
CA GLN A 307 -5.38 -13.78 -6.48
C GLN A 307 -5.16 -13.67 -8.00
N ARG A 308 -5.99 -12.88 -8.69
CA ARG A 308 -5.96 -12.75 -10.16
C ARG A 308 -4.78 -11.90 -10.64
N PHE A 309 -4.42 -10.85 -9.92
CA PHE A 309 -3.36 -9.90 -10.23
C PHE A 309 -2.36 -9.81 -9.07
N PRO A 310 -1.64 -10.90 -8.79
CA PRO A 310 -0.71 -10.88 -7.67
C PRO A 310 0.35 -9.81 -7.89
N ARG A 311 0.53 -8.95 -6.88
CA ARG A 311 1.62 -7.99 -6.85
C ARG A 311 2.39 -8.20 -5.56
N GLY A 312 3.68 -8.38 -5.70
CA GLY A 312 4.56 -8.50 -4.57
C GLY A 312 5.73 -9.43 -4.86
N THR A 313 6.84 -9.11 -4.22
CA THR A 313 8.09 -9.87 -4.29
C THR A 313 8.50 -10.40 -2.93
N ALA A 314 7.95 -9.82 -1.84
CA ALA A 314 8.28 -10.15 -0.47
C ALA A 314 7.13 -10.84 0.30
N THR A 315 5.89 -10.81 -0.19
CA THR A 315 4.73 -11.46 0.42
C THR A 315 4.20 -12.62 -0.41
N LYS A 316 3.69 -13.67 0.27
CA LYS A 316 2.99 -14.78 -0.38
C LYS A 316 1.50 -14.45 -0.54
N PRO A 317 0.78 -15.03 -1.54
CA PRO A 317 -0.66 -14.82 -1.71
C PRO A 317 -1.48 -15.15 -0.45
N ALA A 318 -1.16 -16.25 0.24
CA ALA A 318 -1.82 -16.63 1.48
C ALA A 318 -1.62 -15.60 2.60
N GLU A 319 -0.45 -14.99 2.67
CA GLU A 319 -0.15 -13.95 3.64
C GLU A 319 -0.97 -12.67 3.38
N ARG A 320 -1.04 -12.22 2.12
CA ARG A 320 -1.87 -11.06 1.74
C ARG A 320 -3.35 -11.31 2.01
N ARG A 321 -3.85 -12.53 1.70
CA ARG A 321 -5.21 -12.93 2.03
C ARG A 321 -5.47 -12.86 3.54
N ALA A 322 -4.59 -13.44 4.35
CA ALA A 322 -4.70 -13.45 5.81
C ALA A 322 -4.65 -12.03 6.38
N ASP A 323 -3.80 -11.17 5.82
CA ASP A 323 -3.70 -9.76 6.22
C ASP A 323 -5.00 -9.00 5.94
N LEU A 324 -5.59 -9.13 4.74
CA LEU A 324 -6.85 -8.47 4.39
C LEU A 324 -8.00 -8.91 5.28
N LEU A 325 -8.14 -10.22 5.57
CA LEU A 325 -9.12 -10.75 6.49
C LEU A 325 -8.95 -10.18 7.91
N SER A 326 -7.71 -10.17 8.42
CA SER A 326 -7.42 -9.62 9.76
C SER A 326 -7.65 -8.11 9.82
N PHE A 327 -7.24 -7.38 8.78
CA PHE A 327 -7.42 -5.94 8.71
C PHE A 327 -8.89 -5.54 8.60
N THR A 328 -9.73 -6.36 7.95
CA THR A 328 -11.18 -6.10 7.82
C THR A 328 -11.86 -5.95 9.18
N VAL A 329 -11.51 -6.77 10.16
CA VAL A 329 -12.10 -6.69 11.50
C VAL A 329 -11.32 -5.82 12.48
N SER A 330 -10.24 -5.19 12.04
CA SER A 330 -9.38 -4.38 12.89
C SER A 330 -10.03 -3.05 13.27
N PRO A 331 -9.70 -2.48 14.45
CA PRO A 331 -10.13 -1.13 14.84
C PRO A 331 -9.65 -0.06 13.85
N GLU A 332 -8.49 -0.27 13.24
CA GLU A 332 -7.85 0.63 12.28
C GLU A 332 -8.73 0.83 11.03
N LEU A 333 -9.24 -0.25 10.43
CA LEU A 333 -10.17 -0.11 9.30
C LEU A 333 -11.47 0.56 9.72
N GLY A 334 -12.00 0.26 10.90
CA GLY A 334 -13.19 0.94 11.43
C GLY A 334 -13.00 2.46 11.53
N GLN A 335 -11.85 2.91 12.04
CA GLN A 335 -11.50 4.33 12.11
C GLN A 335 -11.33 4.96 10.71
N ILE A 336 -10.69 4.25 9.78
CA ILE A 336 -10.56 4.70 8.38
C ILE A 336 -11.95 4.87 7.75
N ARG A 337 -12.84 3.90 7.91
CA ARG A 337 -14.20 3.95 7.39
C ARG A 337 -15.00 5.13 7.97
N ALA A 338 -14.83 5.40 9.26
CA ALA A 338 -15.41 6.58 9.90
C ALA A 338 -14.84 7.90 9.33
N THR A 339 -13.50 7.98 9.13
CA THR A 339 -12.85 9.14 8.49
C THR A 339 -13.38 9.37 7.07
N LEU A 340 -13.56 8.30 6.30
CA LEU A 340 -14.11 8.37 4.94
C LEU A 340 -15.62 8.64 4.92
N GLY A 341 -16.32 8.53 6.05
CA GLY A 341 -17.77 8.70 6.16
C GLY A 341 -18.57 7.58 5.51
N VAL A 342 -18.01 6.36 5.49
CA VAL A 342 -18.63 5.15 4.91
C VAL A 342 -18.91 4.06 5.96
N ALA A 343 -18.75 4.37 7.23
CA ALA A 343 -19.13 3.47 8.31
C ALA A 343 -20.65 3.25 8.31
N VAL A 344 -21.07 2.01 8.61
CA VAL A 344 -22.48 1.63 8.73
C VAL A 344 -23.01 2.13 10.06
N GLY A 345 -24.02 3.00 10.01
CA GLY A 345 -24.67 3.58 11.19
C GLY A 345 -25.84 2.75 11.73
#